data_37dd189cd4d45b18d206632102953ec1
#
_entry.id   37dd189cd4d45b18d206632102953ec1
#
_cell.length_a   1.000
_cell.length_b   1.000
_cell.length_c   1.000
_cell.angle_alpha   90.00
_cell.angle_beta   90.00
_cell.angle_gamma   90.00
#
_symmetry.space_group_name_H-M   'P 1'
#
loop_
_entity.id
_entity.type
_entity.pdbx_description
1 polymer ?
#
loop_
_entity_poly.entity_id
_entity_poly.type
_entity_poly.pdbx_seq_one_letter_code
_entity_poly.pdbx_strand_id
1 'polypeptide(L)'
;MICKGNMSVFRVLHVLAVMTVMMIVTAACQRRDLEVYDSGTARVHIYTDWETDYGEVPDEMTLLLYGNDNRLIRSIENQEDPKHMTIDLEAGEYRLIIFNGNSDIDAFPSLRFENLSDYEKAAVRAKMITTRALKNWDEGTRYMCDPLEPFGCAVDTIVITPDMLKQNLVFVDYRDRDKLEKNYTDINFYEVVEPMRTKIEVRVFVKKGFKYLRSMEGNLSGMADGFYMNRVDRTQETGMLLFDTWRIEPIPGQIDQGWVKTTLDTWGLPFGKEMAINRESTDNILNLAFLLNGKDTRGNNTFTFSYPVGKIMKYLTPTGDAMTKWEALKHIEVEITIDGDWSPELPDVEPDESTSGAGFDAHVADWEDGGTINLGGF
;
A
#
# COMPACT_ATOMS: atom_id res chain seq x y z
N MET A 1 103.97 36.94 -16.06
CA MET A 1 102.71 37.65 -16.33
C MET A 1 101.77 36.69 -17.05
N ILE A 2 100.97 35.89 -16.36
CA ILE A 2 99.85 35.08 -16.92
C ILE A 2 99.26 34.28 -15.74
N CYS A 3 97.93 34.27 -15.63
CA CYS A 3 97.09 33.50 -14.75
C CYS A 3 96.46 34.27 -13.56
N LYS A 4 95.83 35.38 -13.76
CA LYS A 4 94.83 35.90 -12.83
C LYS A 4 93.37 35.90 -13.35
N GLY A 5 93.15 35.53 -14.63
CA GLY A 5 91.81 35.59 -15.22
C GLY A 5 90.91 34.38 -15.04
N ASN A 6 91.45 33.21 -14.86
CA ASN A 6 90.66 31.94 -14.86
C ASN A 6 89.95 31.61 -13.54
N MET A 7 90.40 32.14 -12.41
CA MET A 7 89.82 31.88 -11.11
C MET A 7 88.49 32.59 -10.84
N SER A 8 88.26 33.74 -11.52
CA SER A 8 87.00 34.47 -11.45
C SER A 8 85.87 33.81 -12.24
N VAL A 9 86.17 33.31 -13.41
CA VAL A 9 85.21 32.63 -14.27
C VAL A 9 84.73 31.27 -13.64
N PHE A 10 85.65 30.55 -13.05
CA PHE A 10 85.32 29.29 -12.34
C PHE A 10 84.42 29.53 -11.11
N ARG A 11 84.63 30.57 -10.37
CA ARG A 11 83.78 30.97 -9.21
C ARG A 11 82.38 31.39 -9.65
N VAL A 12 82.27 32.15 -10.74
CA VAL A 12 80.97 32.58 -11.30
C VAL A 12 80.19 31.36 -11.84
N LEU A 13 80.86 30.43 -12.54
CA LEU A 13 80.26 29.19 -13.01
C LEU A 13 79.78 28.28 -11.86
N HIS A 14 80.56 28.21 -10.78
CA HIS A 14 80.15 27.43 -9.59
C HIS A 14 78.95 28.05 -8.88
N VAL A 15 78.93 29.37 -8.74
CA VAL A 15 77.79 30.06 -8.12
C VAL A 15 76.52 29.89 -8.99
N LEU A 16 76.65 30.01 -10.29
CA LEU A 16 75.52 29.74 -11.25
C LEU A 16 75.03 28.30 -11.18
N ALA A 17 75.93 27.33 -11.14
CA ALA A 17 75.57 25.92 -11.00
C ALA A 17 74.86 25.63 -9.68
N VAL A 18 75.34 26.18 -8.58
CA VAL A 18 74.70 26.03 -7.25
C VAL A 18 73.34 26.75 -7.21
N MET A 19 73.20 27.92 -7.81
CA MET A 19 71.89 28.59 -7.93
C MET A 19 70.90 27.82 -8.81
N THR A 20 71.37 27.23 -9.90
CA THR A 20 70.51 26.42 -10.75
C THR A 20 70.09 25.14 -10.06
N VAL A 21 70.97 24.47 -9.32
CA VAL A 21 70.59 23.30 -8.49
C VAL A 21 69.64 23.69 -7.38
N MET A 22 69.84 24.82 -6.75
CA MET A 22 68.96 25.34 -5.72
C MET A 22 67.53 25.67 -6.26
N MET A 23 67.44 26.28 -7.44
CA MET A 23 66.17 26.50 -8.13
C MET A 23 65.48 25.22 -8.53
N ILE A 24 66.21 24.20 -8.97
CA ILE A 24 65.62 22.92 -9.29
C ILE A 24 65.11 22.19 -8.05
N VAL A 25 65.83 22.28 -6.92
CA VAL A 25 65.43 21.67 -5.64
C VAL A 25 64.22 22.39 -5.04
N THR A 26 64.17 23.72 -5.14
CA THR A 26 62.99 24.48 -4.67
C THR A 26 61.77 24.26 -5.55
N ALA A 27 61.92 24.10 -6.85
CA ALA A 27 60.85 23.78 -7.77
C ALA A 27 60.37 22.31 -7.61
N ALA A 28 61.28 21.40 -7.22
CA ALA A 28 60.89 20.00 -6.94
C ALA A 28 60.21 19.83 -5.56
N CYS A 29 60.36 20.81 -4.62
CA CYS A 29 59.73 20.81 -3.33
C CYS A 29 58.42 21.61 -3.29
N GLN A 30 57.85 22.01 -4.39
CA GLN A 30 56.47 22.44 -4.36
C GLN A 30 55.62 21.24 -3.96
N ARG A 31 55.20 21.23 -2.67
CA ARG A 31 54.15 20.32 -2.23
C ARG A 31 52.98 20.48 -3.17
N ARG A 32 52.65 19.42 -3.85
CA ARG A 32 51.43 19.37 -4.64
C ARG A 32 50.28 19.68 -3.72
N ASP A 33 49.44 20.61 -4.10
CA ASP A 33 48.20 20.87 -3.39
C ASP A 33 47.34 19.58 -3.52
N LEU A 34 47.09 18.94 -2.37
CA LEU A 34 46.13 17.84 -2.31
C LEU A 34 44.76 18.47 -2.13
N GLU A 35 43.88 18.20 -3.06
CA GLU A 35 42.45 18.50 -2.86
C GLU A 35 41.85 17.49 -1.92
N VAL A 36 41.06 17.95 -0.98
CA VAL A 36 40.19 17.12 -0.17
C VAL A 36 38.93 16.85 -0.99
N TYR A 37 38.76 15.63 -1.44
CA TYR A 37 37.54 15.22 -2.08
C TYR A 37 36.60 14.63 -1.03
N ASP A 38 35.41 15.18 -0.92
CA ASP A 38 34.32 14.72 -0.07
C ASP A 38 33.11 14.50 -0.93
N SER A 39 32.53 13.29 -0.94
CA SER A 39 31.26 13.06 -1.62
C SER A 39 30.12 13.86 -0.97
N GLY A 40 30.28 14.28 0.28
CA GLY A 40 29.28 15.00 1.07
C GLY A 40 28.02 14.17 1.36
N THR A 41 27.95 12.92 0.87
CA THR A 41 26.78 12.07 0.94
C THR A 41 27.13 10.64 1.33
N ALA A 42 26.21 9.97 2.02
CA ALA A 42 26.19 8.53 2.15
C ALA A 42 25.33 7.93 1.03
N ARG A 43 25.72 6.74 0.57
CA ARG A 43 24.89 5.94 -0.33
C ARG A 43 24.04 5.00 0.51
N VAL A 44 22.74 5.20 0.47
CA VAL A 44 21.77 4.41 1.23
C VAL A 44 21.11 3.42 0.30
N HIS A 45 21.25 2.14 0.62
CA HIS A 45 20.61 1.03 -0.04
C HIS A 45 19.38 0.64 0.75
N ILE A 46 18.21 0.74 0.17
CA ILE A 46 16.93 0.38 0.77
C ILE A 46 16.47 -0.92 0.13
N TYR A 47 16.40 -1.96 0.93
CA TYR A 47 15.90 -3.27 0.55
C TYR A 47 14.50 -3.46 1.11
N THR A 48 13.57 -3.88 0.27
CA THR A 48 12.17 -4.10 0.67
C THR A 48 11.80 -5.57 0.56
N ASP A 49 11.21 -6.09 1.63
CA ASP A 49 10.51 -7.38 1.63
C ASP A 49 9.01 -7.10 1.62
N TRP A 50 8.34 -7.62 0.58
CA TRP A 50 6.91 -7.38 0.36
C TRP A 50 6.11 -8.55 0.92
N GLU A 51 5.51 -8.34 2.07
CA GLU A 51 4.51 -9.26 2.63
C GLU A 51 3.18 -9.07 1.92
N THR A 52 3.07 -9.53 0.69
CA THR A 52 1.82 -9.44 -0.06
C THR A 52 0.95 -10.65 0.23
N ASP A 53 -0.37 -10.46 0.34
CA ASP A 53 -1.36 -11.53 0.46
C ASP A 53 -1.32 -12.54 -0.70
N TYR A 54 -0.66 -12.19 -1.79
CA TYR A 54 -0.58 -12.96 -3.04
C TYR A 54 0.81 -13.53 -3.33
N GLY A 55 1.82 -13.23 -2.49
CA GLY A 55 3.19 -13.67 -2.70
C GLY A 55 3.86 -13.06 -3.95
N GLU A 56 3.23 -12.06 -4.55
CA GLU A 56 3.75 -11.38 -5.74
C GLU A 56 4.46 -10.09 -5.32
N VAL A 57 5.65 -9.88 -5.87
CA VAL A 57 6.37 -8.61 -5.73
C VAL A 57 5.67 -7.59 -6.61
N PRO A 58 5.40 -6.37 -6.16
CA PRO A 58 4.81 -5.34 -6.99
C PRO A 58 5.74 -4.99 -8.17
N ASP A 59 5.16 -4.52 -9.25
CA ASP A 59 5.91 -4.09 -10.44
C ASP A 59 6.68 -2.78 -10.19
N GLU A 60 6.28 -2.02 -9.19
CA GLU A 60 6.76 -0.66 -8.93
C GLU A 60 6.74 -0.34 -7.44
N MET A 61 7.70 0.49 -7.01
CA MET A 61 7.83 1.00 -5.65
C MET A 61 8.00 2.51 -5.67
N THR A 62 7.35 3.21 -4.77
CA THR A 62 7.58 4.64 -4.50
C THR A 62 8.16 4.84 -3.11
N LEU A 63 9.19 5.68 -3.06
CA LEU A 63 9.77 6.21 -1.84
C LEU A 63 9.47 7.71 -1.73
N LEU A 64 8.82 8.12 -0.65
CA LEU A 64 8.70 9.51 -0.26
C LEU A 64 9.72 9.80 0.83
N LEU A 65 10.62 10.74 0.55
CA LEU A 65 11.68 11.17 1.45
C LEU A 65 11.33 12.53 2.04
N TYR A 66 11.25 12.61 3.36
CA TYR A 66 10.95 13.83 4.10
C TYR A 66 12.12 14.29 4.96
N GLY A 67 12.24 15.61 5.15
CA GLY A 67 13.17 16.18 6.10
C GLY A 67 12.67 16.12 7.55
N ASN A 68 13.52 16.55 8.47
CA ASN A 68 13.16 16.66 9.89
C ASN A 68 12.05 17.69 10.17
N ASP A 69 11.76 18.57 9.20
CA ASP A 69 10.65 19.53 9.23
C ASP A 69 9.33 18.95 8.70
N ASN A 70 9.28 17.65 8.43
CA ASN A 70 8.14 16.90 7.88
C ASN A 70 7.76 17.25 6.43
N ARG A 71 8.59 18.02 5.73
CA ARG A 71 8.33 18.38 4.34
C ARG A 71 8.94 17.36 3.39
N LEU A 72 8.21 17.08 2.33
CA LEU A 72 8.68 16.23 1.26
C LEU A 72 9.90 16.87 0.57
N ILE A 73 11.03 16.16 0.60
CA ILE A 73 12.26 16.53 -0.11
C ILE A 73 12.21 15.96 -1.52
N ARG A 74 11.82 14.68 -1.64
CA ARG A 74 11.84 13.94 -2.90
C ARG A 74 10.80 12.83 -2.91
N SER A 75 10.17 12.62 -4.07
CA SER A 75 9.47 11.39 -4.44
C SER A 75 10.31 10.64 -5.46
N ILE A 76 10.53 9.36 -5.25
CA ILE A 76 11.34 8.51 -6.10
C ILE A 76 10.52 7.28 -6.45
N GLU A 77 10.26 7.09 -7.73
CA GLU A 77 9.57 5.95 -8.28
C GLU A 77 10.60 4.98 -8.86
N ASN A 78 10.49 3.70 -8.53
CA ASN A 78 11.37 2.66 -9.01
C ASN A 78 10.58 1.54 -9.65
N GLN A 79 10.67 1.47 -10.98
CA GLN A 79 10.02 0.46 -11.83
C GLN A 79 10.99 -0.67 -12.23
N GLU A 80 12.30 -0.48 -12.03
CA GLU A 80 13.29 -1.46 -12.48
C GLU A 80 13.50 -2.57 -11.45
N ASP A 81 13.53 -2.21 -10.17
CA ASP A 81 13.72 -3.16 -9.06
C ASP A 81 12.93 -2.73 -7.81
N PRO A 82 11.69 -3.18 -7.64
CA PRO A 82 10.89 -2.83 -6.47
C PRO A 82 11.38 -3.43 -5.16
N LYS A 83 12.42 -4.28 -5.18
CA LYS A 83 13.04 -4.85 -3.98
C LYS A 83 14.27 -4.09 -3.50
N HIS A 84 14.82 -3.21 -4.32
CA HIS A 84 16.04 -2.50 -3.99
C HIS A 84 16.09 -1.13 -4.63
N MET A 85 16.39 -0.12 -3.83
CA MET A 85 16.59 1.25 -4.27
C MET A 85 17.87 1.82 -3.65
N THR A 86 18.56 2.68 -4.40
CA THR A 86 19.74 3.37 -3.92
C THR A 86 19.51 4.88 -3.99
N ILE A 87 19.82 5.58 -2.88
CA ILE A 87 19.75 7.04 -2.80
C ILE A 87 21.01 7.60 -2.13
N ASP A 88 21.46 8.77 -2.59
CA ASP A 88 22.57 9.49 -1.96
C ASP A 88 22.00 10.58 -1.03
N LEU A 89 22.38 10.57 0.25
CA LEU A 89 21.88 11.47 1.28
C LEU A 89 23.03 12.21 1.99
N GLU A 90 22.87 13.50 2.21
CA GLU A 90 23.75 14.32 3.06
C GLU A 90 23.56 13.97 4.54
N ALA A 91 24.41 14.57 5.42
CA ALA A 91 24.19 14.46 6.87
C ALA A 91 22.85 15.09 7.25
N GLY A 92 22.01 14.33 7.95
CA GLY A 92 20.67 14.75 8.35
C GLY A 92 19.84 13.62 8.93
N GLU A 93 18.65 13.98 9.37
CA GLU A 93 17.58 13.05 9.75
C GLU A 93 16.50 13.10 8.69
N TYR A 94 16.12 11.94 8.19
CA TYR A 94 15.15 11.77 7.12
C TYR A 94 14.07 10.78 7.53
N ARG A 95 12.83 11.06 7.17
CA ARG A 95 11.70 10.16 7.36
C ARG A 95 11.31 9.59 6.03
N LEU A 96 10.95 8.32 6.02
CA LEU A 96 10.59 7.57 4.82
C LEU A 96 9.16 7.12 4.89
N ILE A 97 8.50 7.13 3.74
CA ILE A 97 7.29 6.34 3.47
C ILE A 97 7.57 5.57 2.19
N ILE A 98 7.43 4.25 2.27
CA ILE A 98 7.60 3.34 1.13
C ILE A 98 6.25 2.68 0.85
N PHE A 99 5.84 2.64 -0.41
CA PHE A 99 4.63 1.93 -0.82
C PHE A 99 4.77 1.38 -2.24
N ASN A 100 3.94 0.40 -2.59
CA ASN A 100 3.91 -0.19 -3.93
C ASN A 100 3.22 0.74 -4.92
N GLY A 101 3.62 0.66 -6.19
CA GLY A 101 3.08 1.49 -7.25
C GLY A 101 3.59 2.93 -7.20
N ASN A 102 2.90 3.83 -7.88
CA ASN A 102 3.17 5.26 -7.89
C ASN A 102 1.96 6.06 -7.36
N SER A 103 2.16 7.34 -7.08
CA SER A 103 1.09 8.20 -6.56
C SER A 103 0.15 8.75 -7.64
N ASP A 104 0.30 8.31 -8.88
CA ASP A 104 -0.56 8.72 -9.98
C ASP A 104 -1.95 8.09 -9.89
N ILE A 105 -2.95 8.87 -10.30
CA ILE A 105 -4.36 8.46 -10.28
C ILE A 105 -4.60 7.18 -11.10
N ASP A 106 -3.80 6.96 -12.14
CA ASP A 106 -3.97 5.83 -13.04
C ASP A 106 -3.43 4.52 -12.46
N ALA A 107 -2.46 4.58 -11.54
CA ALA A 107 -1.92 3.39 -10.87
C ALA A 107 -2.91 2.82 -9.84
N PHE A 108 -3.67 3.69 -9.20
CA PHE A 108 -4.65 3.32 -8.18
C PHE A 108 -6.00 3.99 -8.45
N PRO A 109 -6.79 3.48 -9.41
CA PRO A 109 -8.06 4.09 -9.82
C PRO A 109 -9.09 4.16 -8.69
N SER A 110 -9.04 3.26 -7.71
CA SER A 110 -9.93 3.27 -6.53
C SER A 110 -9.43 4.12 -5.36
N LEU A 111 -8.18 4.62 -5.41
CA LEU A 111 -7.54 5.33 -4.32
C LEU A 111 -7.30 6.80 -4.63
N ARG A 112 -7.10 7.57 -3.56
CA ARG A 112 -6.72 8.99 -3.60
C ARG A 112 -5.67 9.26 -2.55
N PHE A 113 -4.53 9.75 -2.99
CA PHE A 113 -3.46 10.21 -2.11
C PHE A 113 -3.71 11.63 -1.65
N GLU A 114 -3.48 11.92 -0.38
CA GLU A 114 -3.69 13.22 0.23
C GLU A 114 -2.47 13.68 1.02
N ASN A 115 -2.16 14.97 0.90
CA ASN A 115 -1.15 15.65 1.71
C ASN A 115 0.25 15.02 1.68
N LEU A 116 0.65 14.38 0.58
CA LEU A 116 1.96 13.74 0.44
C LEU A 116 3.14 14.71 0.62
N SER A 117 2.92 16.02 0.57
CA SER A 117 3.94 17.02 0.85
C SER A 117 4.26 17.22 2.35
N ASP A 118 3.48 16.64 3.24
CA ASP A 118 3.57 16.78 4.69
C ASP A 118 3.52 15.39 5.34
N TYR A 119 4.63 14.93 5.93
CA TYR A 119 4.76 13.61 6.54
C TYR A 119 3.65 13.31 7.55
N GLU A 120 3.31 14.28 8.43
CA GLU A 120 2.32 14.07 9.48
C GLU A 120 0.88 13.92 8.96
N LYS A 121 0.64 14.33 7.71
CA LYS A 121 -0.69 14.33 7.11
C LYS A 121 -0.82 13.39 5.91
N ALA A 122 0.29 12.77 5.50
CA ALA A 122 0.30 11.86 4.36
C ALA A 122 -0.72 10.73 4.58
N ALA A 123 -1.64 10.59 3.65
CA ALA A 123 -2.71 9.61 3.72
C ALA A 123 -3.08 9.06 2.35
N VAL A 124 -3.59 7.86 2.33
CA VAL A 124 -4.29 7.26 1.19
C VAL A 124 -5.73 6.99 1.60
N ARG A 125 -6.68 7.33 0.74
CA ARG A 125 -8.11 7.15 0.98
C ARG A 125 -8.79 6.46 -0.19
N ALA A 126 -9.87 5.74 0.10
CA ALA A 126 -10.76 5.25 -0.95
C ALA A 126 -11.43 6.42 -1.67
N LYS A 127 -11.57 6.30 -2.98
CA LYS A 127 -12.41 7.24 -3.74
C LYS A 127 -13.86 7.04 -3.34
N MET A 128 -14.56 8.16 -3.17
CA MET A 128 -16.00 8.13 -2.91
C MET A 128 -16.77 8.19 -4.21
N ILE A 129 -17.73 7.31 -4.35
CA ILE A 129 -18.67 7.28 -5.48
C ILE A 129 -20.03 7.76 -5.02
N THR A 130 -20.70 8.54 -5.86
CA THR A 130 -22.10 8.90 -5.67
C THR A 130 -22.91 8.05 -6.63
N THR A 131 -23.62 7.06 -6.10
CA THR A 131 -24.38 6.16 -6.95
C THR A 131 -25.74 6.77 -7.30
N ARG A 132 -25.97 6.97 -8.58
CA ARG A 132 -27.33 7.11 -9.13
C ARG A 132 -27.90 5.75 -9.57
N ALA A 133 -27.06 4.72 -9.61
CA ALA A 133 -27.38 3.44 -10.23
C ALA A 133 -28.05 2.43 -9.28
N LEU A 134 -27.84 2.58 -7.98
CA LEU A 134 -28.36 1.62 -7.00
C LEU A 134 -29.71 2.08 -6.48
N LYS A 135 -30.77 1.60 -7.12
CA LYS A 135 -32.18 1.97 -6.82
C LYS A 135 -32.63 1.57 -5.40
N ASN A 136 -31.85 0.76 -4.70
CA ASN A 136 -32.24 0.16 -3.42
C ASN A 136 -31.63 0.85 -2.20
N TRP A 137 -30.81 1.89 -2.39
CA TRP A 137 -30.11 2.58 -1.33
C TRP A 137 -30.46 4.08 -1.32
N ASP A 138 -30.26 4.73 -0.18
CA ASP A 138 -30.59 6.13 -0.01
C ASP A 138 -29.89 7.02 -1.04
N GLU A 139 -30.67 7.83 -1.75
CA GLU A 139 -30.20 8.76 -2.76
C GLU A 139 -29.22 9.78 -2.12
N GLY A 140 -28.05 9.93 -2.69
CA GLY A 140 -27.03 10.85 -2.20
C GLY A 140 -26.07 10.28 -1.14
N THR A 141 -26.22 9.04 -0.73
CA THR A 141 -25.24 8.36 0.13
C THR A 141 -23.91 8.20 -0.62
N ARG A 142 -22.82 8.53 0.07
CA ARG A 142 -21.46 8.39 -0.47
C ARG A 142 -20.92 7.02 -0.12
N TYR A 143 -20.59 6.26 -1.14
CA TYR A 143 -19.99 4.94 -1.01
C TYR A 143 -18.50 5.02 -1.28
N MET A 144 -17.74 4.20 -0.58
CA MET A 144 -16.32 3.99 -0.86
C MET A 144 -16.18 2.97 -1.99
N CYS A 145 -15.22 3.21 -2.87
CA CYS A 145 -14.69 2.13 -3.68
C CYS A 145 -13.98 1.11 -2.79
N ASP A 146 -14.11 -0.14 -3.14
CA ASP A 146 -13.27 -1.21 -2.65
C ASP A 146 -11.80 -0.89 -3.00
N PRO A 147 -10.83 -1.00 -2.08
CA PRO A 147 -9.43 -0.92 -2.41
C PRO A 147 -9.02 -2.19 -3.18
N LEU A 148 -9.37 -2.21 -4.47
CA LEU A 148 -9.17 -3.38 -5.36
C LEU A 148 -7.70 -3.71 -5.54
N GLU A 149 -6.84 -2.68 -5.53
CA GLU A 149 -5.41 -2.85 -5.73
C GLU A 149 -4.73 -3.21 -4.40
N PRO A 150 -3.81 -4.20 -4.40
CA PRO A 150 -2.98 -4.45 -3.24
C PRO A 150 -2.19 -3.19 -2.88
N PHE A 151 -2.33 -2.73 -1.66
CA PHE A 151 -1.57 -1.59 -1.15
C PHE A 151 -0.77 -2.03 0.07
N GLY A 152 0.54 -1.81 0.01
CA GLY A 152 1.46 -2.03 1.10
C GLY A 152 2.20 -0.75 1.44
N CYS A 153 2.49 -0.54 2.71
CA CYS A 153 3.20 0.63 3.21
C CYS A 153 4.17 0.27 4.33
N ALA A 154 5.32 0.94 4.35
CA ALA A 154 6.27 0.90 5.44
C ALA A 154 6.76 2.31 5.75
N VAL A 155 7.19 2.55 6.98
CA VAL A 155 7.74 3.83 7.42
C VAL A 155 8.97 3.61 8.30
N ASP A 156 10.00 4.43 8.10
CA ASP A 156 11.19 4.42 8.94
C ASP A 156 11.88 5.78 8.97
N THR A 157 12.95 5.88 9.74
CA THR A 157 13.79 7.08 9.89
C THR A 157 15.25 6.74 9.61
N ILE A 158 15.88 7.47 8.70
CA ILE A 158 17.28 7.37 8.38
C ILE A 158 18.03 8.53 9.03
N VAL A 159 19.09 8.23 9.78
CA VAL A 159 19.96 9.23 10.36
C VAL A 159 21.37 9.10 9.80
N ILE A 160 21.81 10.12 9.08
CA ILE A 160 23.16 10.22 8.53
C ILE A 160 23.94 11.23 9.39
N THR A 161 24.90 10.75 10.14
CA THR A 161 25.72 11.64 10.97
C THR A 161 26.92 12.19 10.19
N PRO A 162 27.42 13.40 10.51
CA PRO A 162 28.64 13.90 9.89
C PRO A 162 29.85 12.98 10.11
N ASP A 163 29.88 12.22 11.21
CA ASP A 163 30.96 11.28 11.50
C ASP A 163 30.97 10.08 10.54
N MET A 164 29.80 9.65 10.09
CA MET A 164 29.70 8.60 9.05
C MET A 164 30.33 9.05 7.74
N LEU A 165 30.20 10.33 7.39
CA LEU A 165 30.70 10.87 6.12
C LEU A 165 32.21 11.14 6.15
N LYS A 166 32.85 11.19 7.31
CA LYS A 166 34.31 11.37 7.41
C LYS A 166 35.11 10.28 6.68
N GLN A 167 34.54 9.11 6.50
CA GLN A 167 35.16 8.02 5.76
C GLN A 167 35.25 8.29 4.26
N ASN A 168 34.47 9.24 3.76
CA ASN A 168 34.44 9.62 2.35
C ASN A 168 35.55 10.62 1.97
N LEU A 169 36.28 11.15 2.97
CA LEU A 169 37.37 12.08 2.75
C LEU A 169 38.54 11.38 2.09
N VAL A 170 38.83 11.75 0.85
CA VAL A 170 39.96 11.24 0.09
C VAL A 170 40.86 12.40 -0.30
N PHE A 171 42.16 12.30 0.06
CA PHE A 171 43.16 13.27 -0.37
C PHE A 171 43.74 12.87 -1.72
N VAL A 172 43.51 13.67 -2.73
CA VAL A 172 43.92 13.36 -4.11
C VAL A 172 44.76 14.44 -4.73
N ASP A 173 45.67 14.03 -5.62
CA ASP A 173 46.31 14.96 -6.53
C ASP A 173 45.24 15.45 -7.52
N TYR A 174 45.11 16.78 -7.68
CA TYR A 174 44.13 17.40 -8.58
C TYR A 174 44.19 16.85 -10.02
N ARG A 175 45.31 16.27 -10.44
CA ARG A 175 45.51 15.69 -11.78
C ARG A 175 44.82 14.31 -11.94
N ASP A 176 44.54 13.66 -10.84
CA ASP A 176 43.91 12.34 -10.83
C ASP A 176 42.42 12.41 -10.47
N ARG A 177 41.87 13.64 -10.38
CA ARG A 177 40.46 13.89 -10.01
C ARG A 177 39.47 13.15 -10.93
N ASP A 178 39.75 13.11 -12.24
CA ASP A 178 38.88 12.44 -13.22
C ASP A 178 38.95 10.91 -13.15
N LYS A 179 39.90 10.37 -12.39
CA LYS A 179 40.10 8.92 -12.23
C LYS A 179 39.56 8.40 -10.89
N LEU A 180 39.05 9.29 -10.05
CA LEU A 180 38.54 8.93 -8.74
C LEU A 180 37.20 8.25 -8.88
N GLU A 181 37.13 7.01 -8.44
CA GLU A 181 35.89 6.42 -8.02
C GLU A 181 35.42 7.14 -6.76
N LYS A 182 34.22 7.68 -6.80
CA LYS A 182 33.62 8.31 -5.63
C LYS A 182 33.58 7.28 -4.49
N ASN A 183 34.20 7.61 -3.38
CA ASN A 183 34.12 6.80 -2.19
C ASN A 183 32.87 7.23 -1.40
N TYR A 184 31.96 6.27 -1.18
CA TYR A 184 30.73 6.50 -0.42
C TYR A 184 30.75 5.68 0.85
N THR A 185 30.13 6.20 1.90
CA THR A 185 29.71 5.38 3.02
C THR A 185 28.43 4.67 2.60
N ASP A 186 28.48 3.34 2.47
CA ASP A 186 27.32 2.53 2.14
C ASP A 186 26.56 2.17 3.42
N ILE A 187 25.25 2.42 3.41
CA ILE A 187 24.32 2.14 4.52
C ILE A 187 23.20 1.27 3.96
N ASN A 188 22.94 0.15 4.63
CA ASN A 188 21.88 -0.76 4.21
C ASN A 188 20.69 -0.64 5.18
N PHE A 189 19.50 -0.44 4.62
CA PHE A 189 18.20 -0.48 5.28
C PHE A 189 17.39 -1.65 4.76
N TYR A 190 16.68 -2.32 5.66
CA TYR A 190 15.82 -3.45 5.34
C TYR A 190 14.44 -3.18 5.90
N GLU A 191 13.47 -3.05 5.00
CA GLU A 191 12.08 -2.73 5.32
C GLU A 191 11.15 -3.86 4.94
N VAL A 192 10.24 -4.19 5.84
CA VAL A 192 9.11 -5.08 5.57
C VAL A 192 7.91 -4.23 5.23
N VAL A 193 7.42 -4.35 4.00
CA VAL A 193 6.24 -3.63 3.52
C VAL A 193 5.01 -4.48 3.75
N GLU A 194 4.24 -4.12 4.78
CA GLU A 194 3.05 -4.87 5.18
C GLU A 194 1.83 -4.51 4.31
N PRO A 195 0.95 -5.48 3.98
CA PRO A 195 -0.30 -5.20 3.29
C PRO A 195 -1.25 -4.41 4.21
N MET A 196 -1.87 -3.37 3.65
CA MET A 196 -2.70 -2.43 4.42
C MET A 196 -4.19 -2.73 4.37
N ARG A 197 -4.60 -3.77 3.69
CA ARG A 197 -6.01 -4.14 3.56
C ARG A 197 -6.40 -5.24 4.54
N THR A 198 -7.68 -5.22 4.90
CA THR A 198 -8.33 -6.23 5.73
C THR A 198 -9.34 -6.98 4.87
N LYS A 199 -9.31 -8.30 4.88
CA LYS A 199 -10.32 -9.13 4.21
C LYS A 199 -11.50 -9.37 5.14
N ILE A 200 -12.70 -9.18 4.63
CA ILE A 200 -13.95 -9.49 5.33
C ILE A 200 -14.69 -10.57 4.55
N GLU A 201 -14.85 -11.74 5.13
CA GLU A 201 -15.74 -12.77 4.60
C GLU A 201 -17.15 -12.58 5.15
N VAL A 202 -18.11 -12.35 4.27
CA VAL A 202 -19.54 -12.26 4.60
C VAL A 202 -20.24 -13.53 4.14
N ARG A 203 -20.91 -14.21 5.06
CA ARG A 203 -21.65 -15.45 4.83
C ARG A 203 -23.09 -15.28 5.29
N VAL A 204 -24.05 -15.52 4.42
CA VAL A 204 -25.47 -15.35 4.71
C VAL A 204 -26.21 -16.64 4.37
N PHE A 205 -26.83 -17.24 5.38
CA PHE A 205 -27.68 -18.40 5.18
C PHE A 205 -29.11 -17.97 4.82
N VAL A 206 -29.54 -18.23 3.61
CA VAL A 206 -30.91 -17.99 3.15
C VAL A 206 -31.75 -19.18 3.56
N LYS A 207 -32.69 -18.99 4.48
CA LYS A 207 -33.48 -20.06 5.10
C LYS A 207 -34.68 -20.48 4.27
N LYS A 208 -35.19 -19.59 3.40
CA LYS A 208 -36.31 -19.82 2.51
C LYS A 208 -36.19 -18.97 1.24
N GLY A 209 -36.71 -19.49 0.12
CA GLY A 209 -36.79 -18.73 -1.13
C GLY A 209 -35.49 -18.66 -1.91
N PHE A 210 -34.46 -19.42 -1.52
CA PHE A 210 -33.14 -19.44 -2.17
C PHE A 210 -33.23 -19.77 -3.66
N LYS A 211 -34.13 -20.68 -4.05
CA LYS A 211 -34.39 -21.07 -5.45
C LYS A 211 -34.83 -19.90 -6.38
N TYR A 212 -35.32 -18.81 -5.80
CA TYR A 212 -35.75 -17.63 -6.55
C TYR A 212 -34.66 -16.56 -6.65
N LEU A 213 -33.54 -16.74 -5.96
CA LEU A 213 -32.48 -15.75 -5.93
C LEU A 213 -31.85 -15.58 -7.31
N ARG A 214 -31.85 -14.35 -7.81
CA ARG A 214 -31.24 -13.95 -9.08
C ARG A 214 -29.91 -13.26 -8.88
N SER A 215 -29.85 -12.27 -7.99
CA SER A 215 -28.66 -11.51 -7.65
C SER A 215 -28.78 -10.88 -6.27
N MET A 216 -27.66 -10.41 -5.76
CA MET A 216 -27.59 -9.68 -4.51
C MET A 216 -26.70 -8.47 -4.66
N GLU A 217 -27.03 -7.44 -3.91
CA GLU A 217 -26.18 -6.28 -3.64
C GLU A 217 -26.05 -6.12 -2.13
N GLY A 218 -24.97 -5.54 -1.66
CA GLY A 218 -24.77 -5.27 -0.25
C GLY A 218 -23.96 -4.03 -0.01
N ASN A 219 -24.09 -3.50 1.20
CA ASN A 219 -23.17 -2.51 1.72
C ASN A 219 -22.86 -2.75 3.18
N LEU A 220 -21.66 -2.35 3.59
CA LEU A 220 -21.20 -2.42 4.97
C LEU A 220 -20.75 -1.04 5.43
N SER A 221 -21.43 -0.49 6.43
CA SER A 221 -21.09 0.80 7.01
C SER A 221 -20.02 0.73 8.09
N GLY A 222 -19.46 1.89 8.47
CA GLY A 222 -18.55 1.99 9.60
C GLY A 222 -17.14 1.47 9.35
N MET A 223 -16.75 1.32 8.10
CA MET A 223 -15.41 0.96 7.71
C MET A 223 -14.53 2.21 7.58
N ALA A 224 -13.24 2.12 7.93
CA ALA A 224 -12.31 3.23 7.72
C ALA A 224 -12.27 3.62 6.24
N ASP A 225 -12.25 4.90 5.95
CA ASP A 225 -12.24 5.41 4.58
C ASP A 225 -10.83 5.48 3.99
N GLY A 226 -9.79 5.20 4.77
CA GLY A 226 -8.41 5.28 4.34
C GLY A 226 -7.41 4.93 5.41
N PHE A 227 -6.19 5.37 5.16
CA PHE A 227 -5.02 4.99 5.91
C PHE A 227 -4.03 6.17 6.04
N TYR A 228 -3.53 6.44 7.26
CA TYR A 228 -2.45 7.39 7.50
C TYR A 228 -1.10 6.71 7.27
N MET A 229 -0.39 7.14 6.25
CA MET A 229 0.83 6.47 5.81
C MET A 229 1.98 6.61 6.81
N ASN A 230 2.10 7.77 7.46
CA ASN A 230 3.20 8.10 8.38
C ASN A 230 3.22 7.28 9.68
N ARG A 231 2.14 6.64 10.04
CA ARG A 231 2.00 5.84 11.27
C ARG A 231 1.41 4.46 11.04
N VAL A 232 1.23 4.12 9.77
CA VAL A 232 0.73 2.82 9.36
C VAL A 232 -0.56 2.47 10.11
N ASP A 233 -1.56 3.39 10.08
CA ASP A 233 -2.81 3.24 10.83
C ASP A 233 -4.02 3.77 10.05
N ARG A 234 -5.20 3.26 10.37
CA ARG A 234 -6.45 3.59 9.68
C ARG A 234 -6.92 5.00 10.02
N THR A 235 -7.66 5.59 9.10
CA THR A 235 -8.32 6.88 9.33
C THR A 235 -9.44 6.75 10.35
N GLN A 236 -9.79 7.88 10.96
CA GLN A 236 -10.89 7.95 11.93
C GLN A 236 -12.24 8.10 11.23
N GLU A 237 -12.23 8.67 10.05
CA GLU A 237 -13.39 8.84 9.22
C GLU A 237 -13.84 7.49 8.66
N THR A 238 -15.14 7.32 8.57
CA THR A 238 -15.76 6.11 8.09
C THR A 238 -16.55 6.35 6.82
N GLY A 239 -16.64 5.30 6.02
CA GLY A 239 -17.49 5.25 4.85
C GLY A 239 -18.33 3.99 4.81
N MET A 240 -19.09 3.87 3.73
CA MET A 240 -19.92 2.72 3.44
C MET A 240 -19.33 2.00 2.23
N LEU A 241 -18.90 0.77 2.42
CA LEU A 241 -18.37 -0.09 1.37
C LEU A 241 -19.52 -0.75 0.63
N LEU A 242 -19.53 -0.62 -0.70
CA LEU A 242 -20.52 -1.25 -1.57
C LEU A 242 -19.92 -2.50 -2.24
N PHE A 243 -20.72 -3.55 -2.37
CA PHE A 243 -20.31 -4.78 -3.02
C PHE A 243 -21.49 -5.50 -3.67
N ASP A 244 -21.23 -6.14 -4.80
CA ASP A 244 -22.23 -6.86 -5.64
C ASP A 244 -21.77 -8.24 -6.09
N THR A 245 -20.53 -8.63 -5.77
CA THR A 245 -19.97 -9.92 -6.15
C THR A 245 -20.27 -10.96 -5.09
N TRP A 246 -21.01 -12.01 -5.47
CA TRP A 246 -21.44 -13.06 -4.57
C TRP A 246 -21.22 -14.46 -5.15
N ARG A 247 -20.79 -15.36 -4.28
CA ARG A 247 -20.74 -16.80 -4.53
C ARG A 247 -22.00 -17.44 -3.93
N ILE A 248 -22.75 -18.16 -4.76
CA ILE A 248 -23.98 -18.83 -4.38
C ILE A 248 -23.67 -20.33 -4.16
N GLU A 249 -23.95 -20.84 -2.96
CA GLU A 249 -23.71 -22.23 -2.59
C GLU A 249 -25.00 -22.91 -2.16
N PRO A 250 -25.66 -23.69 -3.04
CA PRO A 250 -26.85 -24.43 -2.69
C PRO A 250 -26.52 -25.58 -1.73
N ILE A 251 -27.48 -25.93 -0.87
CA ILE A 251 -27.36 -27.11 -0.03
C ILE A 251 -27.88 -28.33 -0.80
N PRO A 252 -27.08 -29.39 -0.94
CA PRO A 252 -27.50 -30.60 -1.64
C PRO A 252 -28.81 -31.15 -1.10
N GLY A 253 -29.79 -31.32 -1.98
CA GLY A 253 -31.13 -31.81 -1.63
C GLY A 253 -32.08 -30.78 -1.01
N GLN A 254 -31.68 -29.51 -0.87
CA GLN A 254 -32.49 -28.43 -0.31
C GLN A 254 -32.53 -27.24 -1.25
N ILE A 255 -33.36 -27.30 -2.29
CA ILE A 255 -33.44 -26.25 -3.32
C ILE A 255 -33.89 -24.87 -2.80
N ASP A 256 -34.53 -24.82 -1.63
CA ASP A 256 -35.11 -23.61 -1.04
C ASP A 256 -34.20 -22.93 -0.05
N GLN A 257 -33.04 -23.52 0.25
CA GLN A 257 -32.07 -23.06 1.21
C GLN A 257 -30.65 -23.08 0.62
N GLY A 258 -29.80 -22.15 1.08
CA GLY A 258 -28.42 -22.12 0.64
C GLY A 258 -27.63 -20.99 1.30
N TRP A 259 -26.34 -20.98 1.03
CA TRP A 259 -25.43 -19.93 1.45
C TRP A 259 -25.15 -18.98 0.30
N VAL A 260 -25.03 -17.71 0.64
CA VAL A 260 -24.42 -16.70 -0.21
C VAL A 260 -23.23 -16.14 0.51
N LYS A 261 -22.09 -16.02 -0.18
CA LYS A 261 -20.82 -15.62 0.37
C LYS A 261 -20.15 -14.56 -0.50
N THR A 262 -19.46 -13.64 0.12
CA THR A 262 -18.59 -12.69 -0.57
C THR A 262 -17.36 -12.41 0.28
N THR A 263 -16.28 -11.99 -0.37
CA THR A 263 -15.08 -11.48 0.29
C THR A 263 -14.89 -10.03 -0.13
N LEU A 264 -14.69 -9.17 0.84
CA LEU A 264 -14.52 -7.74 0.68
C LEU A 264 -13.11 -7.37 1.07
N ASP A 265 -12.47 -6.52 0.28
CA ASP A 265 -11.22 -5.86 0.65
C ASP A 265 -11.53 -4.48 1.21
N THR A 266 -11.00 -4.15 2.36
CA THR A 266 -11.25 -2.88 3.06
C THR A 266 -9.98 -2.39 3.76
N TRP A 267 -9.95 -1.14 4.17
CA TRP A 267 -8.94 -0.63 5.09
C TRP A 267 -9.11 -1.18 6.53
N GLY A 268 -10.22 -1.85 6.82
CA GLY A 268 -10.56 -2.35 8.14
C GLY A 268 -11.40 -1.36 8.96
N LEU A 269 -11.36 -1.53 10.27
CA LEU A 269 -12.13 -0.70 11.18
C LEU A 269 -11.36 0.58 11.54
N PRO A 270 -12.04 1.71 11.72
CA PRO A 270 -11.42 2.95 12.18
C PRO A 270 -10.84 2.76 13.59
N PHE A 271 -9.85 3.57 13.93
CA PHE A 271 -9.28 3.62 15.29
C PHE A 271 -8.76 2.30 15.85
N GLY A 272 -8.00 1.54 15.12
CA GLY A 272 -7.19 0.47 15.67
C GLY A 272 -7.82 -0.24 16.88
N LYS A 273 -7.09 -0.27 17.98
CA LYS A 273 -7.28 -1.10 19.16
C LYS A 273 -8.59 -0.96 19.93
N GLU A 274 -8.95 0.24 20.30
CA GLU A 274 -10.04 0.46 21.26
C GLU A 274 -11.41 0.24 20.63
N MET A 275 -11.57 0.68 19.40
CA MET A 275 -12.82 0.54 18.66
C MET A 275 -13.14 -0.90 18.27
N ALA A 276 -12.13 -1.73 18.04
CA ALA A 276 -12.34 -3.14 17.73
C ALA A 276 -12.85 -3.95 18.93
N ILE A 277 -12.43 -3.59 20.15
CA ILE A 277 -12.77 -4.32 21.38
C ILE A 277 -14.12 -3.88 21.94
N ASN A 278 -14.44 -2.58 21.85
CA ASN A 278 -15.60 -1.96 22.50
C ASN A 278 -16.70 -1.57 21.51
N ARG A 279 -16.82 -2.28 20.39
CA ARG A 279 -17.82 -1.94 19.37
C ARG A 279 -19.24 -2.19 19.85
N GLU A 280 -20.13 -1.26 19.51
CA GLU A 280 -21.57 -1.48 19.60
C GLU A 280 -22.09 -2.20 18.34
N SER A 281 -23.23 -2.86 18.46
CA SER A 281 -23.82 -3.60 17.32
C SER A 281 -24.08 -2.70 16.13
N THR A 282 -24.44 -1.43 16.37
CA THR A 282 -24.78 -0.42 15.35
C THR A 282 -23.59 0.31 14.77
N ASP A 283 -22.37 0.08 15.24
CA ASP A 283 -21.16 0.70 14.68
C ASP A 283 -20.91 0.23 13.23
N ASN A 284 -21.34 -0.99 12.91
CA ASN A 284 -21.36 -1.51 11.54
C ASN A 284 -22.75 -2.07 11.23
N ILE A 285 -23.27 -1.66 10.11
CA ILE A 285 -24.54 -2.18 9.59
C ILE A 285 -24.28 -2.81 8.23
N LEU A 286 -24.65 -4.10 8.12
CA LEU A 286 -24.66 -4.83 6.87
C LEU A 286 -26.06 -4.75 6.27
N ASN A 287 -26.19 -4.05 5.16
CA ASN A 287 -27.43 -4.01 4.38
C ASN A 287 -27.31 -4.92 3.18
N LEU A 288 -28.34 -5.71 2.91
CA LEU A 288 -28.43 -6.65 1.82
C LEU A 288 -29.71 -6.43 1.02
N ALA A 289 -29.61 -6.42 -0.29
CA ALA A 289 -30.74 -6.40 -1.22
C ALA A 289 -30.71 -7.65 -2.09
N PHE A 290 -31.76 -8.44 -1.98
CA PHE A 290 -31.95 -9.68 -2.75
C PHE A 290 -32.88 -9.40 -3.92
N LEU A 291 -32.42 -9.62 -5.13
CA LEU A 291 -33.22 -9.55 -6.33
C LEU A 291 -33.70 -10.96 -6.70
N LEU A 292 -35.00 -11.16 -6.83
CA LEU A 292 -35.60 -12.45 -7.13
C LEU A 292 -35.99 -12.56 -8.62
N ASN A 293 -36.02 -13.78 -9.11
CA ASN A 293 -36.43 -14.13 -10.46
C ASN A 293 -37.97 -14.30 -10.54
N GLY A 294 -38.66 -13.21 -10.29
CA GLY A 294 -40.12 -13.15 -10.25
C GLY A 294 -40.58 -12.07 -9.28
N LYS A 295 -41.89 -11.89 -9.16
CA LYS A 295 -42.53 -10.90 -8.30
C LYS A 295 -43.39 -11.58 -7.23
N ASP A 296 -43.37 -11.01 -6.03
CA ASP A 296 -44.31 -11.40 -4.98
C ASP A 296 -45.74 -10.95 -5.31
N THR A 297 -46.68 -11.31 -4.46
CA THR A 297 -48.10 -10.95 -4.62
C THR A 297 -48.39 -9.45 -4.62
N ARG A 298 -47.41 -8.63 -4.20
CA ARG A 298 -47.44 -7.16 -4.22
C ARG A 298 -46.72 -6.55 -5.41
N GLY A 299 -46.15 -7.37 -6.27
CA GLY A 299 -45.38 -6.93 -7.44
C GLY A 299 -43.92 -6.60 -7.16
N ASN A 300 -43.38 -6.91 -5.97
CA ASN A 300 -42.00 -6.67 -5.61
C ASN A 300 -41.11 -7.84 -6.00
N ASN A 301 -39.93 -7.53 -6.50
CA ASN A 301 -38.89 -8.52 -6.81
C ASN A 301 -37.60 -8.27 -6.03
N THR A 302 -37.51 -7.19 -5.24
CA THR A 302 -36.35 -6.84 -4.44
C THR A 302 -36.72 -6.76 -2.97
N PHE A 303 -35.91 -7.43 -2.12
CA PHE A 303 -36.13 -7.53 -0.68
C PHE A 303 -34.87 -7.13 0.07
N THR A 304 -35.00 -6.19 0.99
CA THR A 304 -33.88 -5.62 1.75
C THR A 304 -33.89 -6.08 3.20
N PHE A 305 -32.70 -6.35 3.73
CA PHE A 305 -32.45 -6.69 5.12
C PHE A 305 -31.32 -5.85 5.67
N SER A 306 -31.40 -5.48 6.95
CA SER A 306 -30.37 -4.69 7.65
C SER A 306 -29.98 -5.40 8.94
N TYR A 307 -28.67 -5.64 9.12
CA TYR A 307 -28.12 -6.35 10.25
C TYR A 307 -27.10 -5.50 10.99
N PRO A 308 -27.27 -5.22 12.28
CA PRO A 308 -26.29 -4.54 13.11
C PRO A 308 -25.16 -5.51 13.49
N VAL A 309 -24.10 -5.57 12.69
CA VAL A 309 -23.06 -6.61 12.74
C VAL A 309 -21.86 -6.26 13.62
N GLY A 310 -21.77 -5.05 14.18
CA GLY A 310 -20.58 -4.61 14.91
C GLY A 310 -20.10 -5.56 16.01
N LYS A 311 -21.03 -6.21 16.73
CA LYS A 311 -20.68 -7.18 17.78
C LYS A 311 -20.50 -8.62 17.32
N ILE A 312 -20.96 -8.96 16.12
CA ILE A 312 -20.82 -10.33 15.59
C ILE A 312 -19.63 -10.51 14.66
N MET A 313 -18.96 -9.42 14.30
CA MET A 313 -17.71 -9.47 13.54
C MET A 313 -16.67 -10.26 14.33
N LYS A 314 -16.22 -11.37 13.78
CA LYS A 314 -15.16 -12.19 14.36
C LYS A 314 -13.85 -11.85 13.68
N TYR A 315 -12.85 -11.55 14.48
CA TYR A 315 -11.48 -11.32 14.02
C TYR A 315 -10.73 -12.63 14.11
N LEU A 316 -10.18 -13.06 12.99
CA LEU A 316 -9.45 -14.33 12.90
C LEU A 316 -7.96 -14.03 12.74
N THR A 317 -7.13 -14.82 13.38
CA THR A 317 -5.69 -14.85 13.08
C THR A 317 -5.47 -15.51 11.71
N PRO A 318 -4.28 -15.38 11.10
CA PRO A 318 -3.93 -16.12 9.89
C PRO A 318 -4.05 -17.64 10.03
N THR A 319 -4.04 -18.17 11.27
CA THR A 319 -4.27 -19.59 11.58
C THR A 319 -5.75 -19.94 11.79
N GLY A 320 -6.66 -18.96 11.66
CA GLY A 320 -8.10 -19.16 11.85
C GLY A 320 -8.57 -19.13 13.30
N ASP A 321 -7.69 -18.87 14.26
CA ASP A 321 -8.05 -18.78 15.68
C ASP A 321 -8.66 -17.42 16.01
N ALA A 322 -9.64 -17.39 16.92
CA ALA A 322 -10.22 -16.13 17.37
C ALA A 322 -9.17 -15.28 18.11
N MET A 323 -9.00 -14.05 17.67
CA MET A 323 -8.04 -13.14 18.26
C MET A 323 -8.47 -12.66 19.63
N THR A 324 -7.58 -12.83 20.58
CA THR A 324 -7.74 -12.30 21.93
C THR A 324 -6.89 -11.05 22.20
N LYS A 325 -6.00 -10.67 21.26
CA LYS A 325 -5.06 -9.57 21.40
C LYS A 325 -4.98 -8.74 20.14
N TRP A 326 -4.89 -7.46 20.35
CA TRP A 326 -4.81 -6.36 19.40
C TRP A 326 -3.61 -6.38 18.41
N GLU A 327 -2.45 -6.95 18.79
CA GLU A 327 -1.21 -6.90 18.01
C GLU A 327 -1.29 -7.55 16.62
N ALA A 328 -2.33 -8.33 16.43
CA ALA A 328 -2.58 -9.03 15.17
C ALA A 328 -3.51 -8.26 14.20
N LEU A 329 -3.89 -7.00 14.48
CA LEU A 329 -4.82 -6.24 13.61
C LEU A 329 -4.24 -5.80 12.26
N LYS A 330 -2.98 -6.06 12.01
CA LYS A 330 -2.35 -5.75 10.71
C LYS A 330 -2.70 -6.76 9.60
N HIS A 331 -3.00 -8.00 9.97
CA HIS A 331 -3.29 -9.11 9.04
C HIS A 331 -4.58 -9.83 9.44
N ILE A 332 -5.71 -9.11 9.50
CA ILE A 332 -6.95 -9.69 9.98
C ILE A 332 -7.84 -10.11 8.83
N GLU A 333 -8.30 -11.34 8.94
CA GLU A 333 -9.54 -11.76 8.30
C GLU A 333 -10.69 -11.51 9.28
N VAL A 334 -11.75 -10.90 8.81
CA VAL A 334 -12.99 -10.68 9.57
C VAL A 334 -14.07 -11.55 8.98
N GLU A 335 -14.73 -12.33 9.83
CA GLU A 335 -15.90 -13.13 9.43
C GLU A 335 -17.19 -12.48 9.93
N ILE A 336 -18.15 -12.30 9.04
CA ILE A 336 -19.52 -11.92 9.36
C ILE A 336 -20.43 -13.05 8.90
N THR A 337 -21.06 -13.73 9.84
CA THR A 337 -22.01 -14.82 9.53
C THR A 337 -23.42 -14.44 9.97
N ILE A 338 -24.35 -14.45 9.03
CA ILE A 338 -25.79 -14.24 9.24
C ILE A 338 -26.47 -15.60 9.12
N ASP A 339 -26.90 -16.16 10.22
CA ASP A 339 -27.58 -17.47 10.30
C ASP A 339 -28.64 -17.51 11.41
N GLY A 340 -29.21 -18.66 11.66
CA GLY A 340 -30.20 -18.88 12.70
C GLY A 340 -31.44 -17.99 12.55
N ASP A 341 -31.75 -17.26 13.61
CA ASP A 341 -32.90 -16.35 13.64
C ASP A 341 -32.72 -15.09 12.76
N TRP A 342 -31.50 -14.80 12.35
CA TRP A 342 -31.17 -13.68 11.46
C TRP A 342 -31.18 -14.09 9.98
N SER A 343 -31.34 -15.38 9.69
CA SER A 343 -31.38 -15.88 8.32
C SER A 343 -32.54 -15.24 7.53
N PRO A 344 -32.29 -14.63 6.36
CA PRO A 344 -33.36 -14.09 5.55
C PRO A 344 -34.31 -15.17 5.05
N GLU A 345 -35.61 -14.87 5.11
CA GLU A 345 -36.67 -15.63 4.47
C GLU A 345 -37.23 -14.80 3.31
N LEU A 346 -36.97 -15.28 2.11
CA LEU A 346 -37.45 -14.63 0.89
C LEU A 346 -38.85 -15.16 0.56
N PRO A 347 -39.74 -14.32 0.04
CA PRO A 347 -41.10 -14.75 -0.29
C PRO A 347 -41.10 -15.69 -1.49
N ASP A 348 -42.18 -16.44 -1.63
CA ASP A 348 -42.50 -17.13 -2.88
C ASP A 348 -42.83 -16.09 -3.95
N VAL A 349 -42.30 -16.26 -5.16
CA VAL A 349 -42.52 -15.35 -6.28
C VAL A 349 -43.08 -16.11 -7.46
N GLU A 350 -43.91 -15.44 -8.26
CA GLU A 350 -44.36 -15.92 -9.55
C GLU A 350 -43.33 -15.56 -10.63
N PRO A 351 -42.83 -16.50 -11.40
CA PRO A 351 -41.89 -16.22 -12.49
C PRO A 351 -42.45 -15.16 -13.43
N ASP A 352 -41.61 -14.23 -13.84
CA ASP A 352 -42.01 -13.19 -14.80
C ASP A 352 -42.17 -13.89 -16.19
N GLU A 353 -43.38 -13.89 -16.76
CA GLU A 353 -43.66 -14.55 -18.05
C GLU A 353 -42.78 -14.00 -19.18
N SER A 354 -42.27 -12.81 -19.05
CA SER A 354 -41.32 -12.19 -20.01
C SER A 354 -39.93 -12.80 -20.00
N THR A 355 -39.56 -13.54 -18.96
CA THR A 355 -38.26 -14.23 -18.82
C THR A 355 -38.33 -15.71 -19.24
N SER A 356 -39.49 -16.22 -19.60
CA SER A 356 -39.69 -17.61 -20.06
C SER A 356 -38.95 -17.95 -21.36
N GLY A 357 -38.27 -17.00 -22.00
CA GLY A 357 -37.43 -17.19 -23.18
C GLY A 357 -35.90 -17.28 -22.90
N ALA A 358 -35.45 -16.89 -21.74
CA ALA A 358 -34.07 -17.11 -21.26
C ALA A 358 -34.14 -18.26 -20.25
N GLY A 359 -34.29 -19.49 -20.76
CA GLY A 359 -34.41 -20.67 -19.95
C GLY A 359 -33.25 -20.78 -18.98
N PHE A 360 -33.51 -20.61 -17.70
CA PHE A 360 -32.71 -21.25 -16.66
C PHE A 360 -33.08 -22.74 -16.66
N ASP A 361 -32.73 -23.41 -17.73
CA ASP A 361 -32.49 -24.85 -17.72
C ASP A 361 -31.09 -25.08 -17.14
N ALA A 362 -30.85 -24.53 -15.94
CA ALA A 362 -29.73 -24.94 -15.16
C ALA A 362 -30.01 -26.35 -14.66
N HIS A 363 -29.57 -27.32 -15.43
CA HIS A 363 -29.44 -28.68 -14.93
C HIS A 363 -28.64 -28.63 -13.64
N VAL A 364 -29.15 -29.28 -12.59
CA VAL A 364 -28.50 -29.39 -11.27
C VAL A 364 -27.05 -29.91 -11.39
N ALA A 365 -26.68 -30.56 -12.49
CA ALA A 365 -25.33 -30.96 -12.82
C ALA A 365 -24.35 -29.79 -13.08
N ASP A 366 -24.81 -28.61 -13.51
CA ASP A 366 -23.93 -27.46 -13.78
C ASP A 366 -23.55 -26.69 -12.50
N TRP A 367 -24.15 -27.01 -11.35
CA TRP A 367 -23.90 -26.40 -10.06
C TRP A 367 -22.83 -27.13 -9.25
N GLU A 368 -22.37 -28.30 -9.69
CA GLU A 368 -21.35 -29.08 -8.99
C GLU A 368 -19.96 -28.43 -9.04
N ASP A 369 -19.72 -27.50 -9.97
CA ASP A 369 -18.41 -26.86 -10.18
C ASP A 369 -18.25 -25.46 -9.55
N GLY A 370 -19.17 -25.01 -8.70
CA GLY A 370 -19.03 -23.78 -7.92
C GLY A 370 -18.67 -22.53 -8.75
N GLY A 371 -19.38 -22.31 -9.87
CA GLY A 371 -19.09 -21.19 -10.75
C GLY A 371 -19.32 -19.84 -10.08
N THR A 372 -18.38 -18.93 -10.22
CA THR A 372 -18.52 -17.52 -9.85
C THR A 372 -19.41 -16.87 -10.92
N ILE A 373 -20.60 -16.43 -10.55
CA ILE A 373 -21.44 -15.61 -11.44
C ILE A 373 -20.95 -14.17 -11.28
N ASN A 374 -20.14 -13.74 -12.24
CA ASN A 374 -19.79 -12.33 -12.38
C ASN A 374 -20.95 -11.64 -13.10
N LEU A 375 -21.79 -10.95 -12.35
CA LEU A 375 -22.91 -10.18 -12.89
C LEU A 375 -22.39 -8.86 -13.44
N GLY A 376 -21.60 -8.96 -14.52
CA GLY A 376 -21.05 -7.82 -15.20
C GLY A 376 -22.16 -6.92 -15.74
N GLY A 377 -22.09 -5.67 -15.36
CA GLY A 377 -22.52 -4.50 -16.10
C GLY A 377 -24.02 -4.29 -16.25
N PHE A 378 -24.48 -3.37 -15.46
CA PHE A 378 -25.61 -2.53 -15.81
C PHE A 378 -25.15 -1.09 -16.04
#